data_c8962d01fe32925c2f4e7476a35f1be9
#
_entry.id   c8962d01fe32925c2f4e7476a35f1be9
#
_cell.length_a   1.000
_cell.length_b   1.000
_cell.length_c   1.000
_cell.angle_alpha   90.00
_cell.angle_beta   90.00
_cell.angle_gamma   90.00
#
_symmetry.space_group_name_H-M   'P 1'
#
loop_
_entity.id
_entity.type
_entity.pdbx_description
1 polymer ?
#
loop_
_entity_poly.entity_id
_entity_poly.type
_entity_poly.pdbx_seq_one_letter_code
_entity_poly.pdbx_strand_id
1 'polypeptide(L)'
;MIRKFVISFCVLIAISVSALAQQPQQTMNTPVARTISTPDGGQDKKSLYTRLGGYDAIALVVDDFIKRLATDKRFEKFFTGFSEDSQKRLRQHILDQFCAAAGGPCVYTGREMRTSHKGLGITEADWDAAAKHLVEALDKYKVPEAEKNELLAFVVTQKKDIVEK
;
A
#
# COMPACT_ATOMS: atom_id res chain seq x y z
N MET A 1 -45.66 -0.36 -33.36
CA MET A 1 -46.87 -0.86 -32.68
C MET A 1 -46.74 -0.57 -31.20
N ILE A 2 -47.61 0.25 -30.77
CA ILE A 2 -47.97 0.85 -29.53
C ILE A 2 -48.28 -0.23 -28.46
N ARG A 3 -47.83 -0.05 -27.20
CA ARG A 3 -48.74 -0.16 -26.06
C ARG A 3 -48.09 0.41 -24.79
N LYS A 4 -48.59 1.55 -24.38
CA LYS A 4 -48.49 2.18 -23.07
C LYS A 4 -49.31 1.38 -22.06
N PHE A 5 -48.81 1.22 -20.83
CA PHE A 5 -49.68 1.05 -19.67
C PHE A 5 -49.19 1.93 -18.54
N VAL A 6 -50.00 2.94 -18.28
CA VAL A 6 -50.02 3.78 -17.09
C VAL A 6 -50.98 3.10 -16.13
N ILE A 7 -50.54 2.86 -14.90
CA ILE A 7 -51.51 2.69 -13.80
C ILE A 7 -51.00 3.52 -12.63
N SER A 8 -51.71 4.59 -12.41
CA SER A 8 -51.77 5.44 -11.23
C SER A 8 -52.53 4.73 -10.13
N PHE A 9 -52.00 4.70 -8.90
CA PHE A 9 -52.85 4.46 -7.74
C PHE A 9 -52.38 5.33 -6.56
N CYS A 10 -53.11 6.42 -6.38
CA CYS A 10 -53.17 7.19 -5.14
C CYS A 10 -53.99 6.42 -4.11
N VAL A 11 -53.51 6.23 -2.91
CA VAL A 11 -54.35 6.10 -1.72
C VAL A 11 -53.71 6.83 -0.56
N LEU A 12 -54.53 7.69 0.00
CA LEU A 12 -54.37 8.62 1.12
C LEU A 12 -54.46 7.93 2.50
N ILE A 13 -53.90 8.63 3.49
CA ILE A 13 -54.35 8.79 4.89
C ILE A 13 -53.94 7.70 5.89
N ALA A 14 -53.15 8.10 6.90
CA ALA A 14 -53.66 8.32 8.25
C ALA A 14 -52.59 8.96 9.14
N ILE A 15 -52.96 10.13 9.66
CA ILE A 15 -52.28 10.83 10.75
C ILE A 15 -52.63 10.14 12.04
N SER A 16 -51.61 9.72 12.80
CA SER A 16 -51.77 9.39 14.19
C SER A 16 -50.79 10.19 15.03
N VAL A 17 -51.28 11.22 15.63
CA VAL A 17 -50.68 11.97 16.74
C VAL A 17 -50.84 11.14 18.00
N SER A 18 -49.77 10.79 18.66
CA SER A 18 -49.82 10.33 20.04
C SER A 18 -48.54 10.57 20.79
N ALA A 19 -48.68 11.44 21.75
CA ALA A 19 -48.05 11.49 23.05
C ALA A 19 -46.54 11.74 23.18
N LEU A 20 -46.23 12.98 23.55
CA LEU A 20 -45.08 13.38 24.34
C LEU A 20 -44.92 12.51 25.57
N ALA A 21 -43.83 11.80 25.68
CA ALA A 21 -43.30 11.34 26.93
C ALA A 21 -42.05 12.17 27.25
N GLN A 22 -42.20 13.14 28.12
CA GLN A 22 -41.14 13.90 28.74
C GLN A 22 -40.34 12.96 29.64
N GLN A 23 -39.10 12.69 29.33
CA GLN A 23 -38.14 12.10 30.24
C GLN A 23 -37.51 13.17 31.12
N PRO A 24 -37.39 12.98 32.43
CA PRO A 24 -36.76 13.96 33.29
C PRO A 24 -35.25 14.01 33.06
N GLN A 25 -34.76 15.22 32.88
CA GLN A 25 -33.35 15.55 32.88
C GLN A 25 -32.74 15.24 34.24
N GLN A 26 -31.89 14.23 34.30
CA GLN A 26 -30.99 14.03 35.43
C GLN A 26 -29.75 14.90 35.21
N THR A 27 -29.73 16.01 35.90
CA THR A 27 -28.52 16.81 36.14
C THR A 27 -27.61 16.05 37.10
N MET A 28 -26.59 15.40 36.62
CA MET A 28 -25.46 15.02 37.45
C MET A 28 -24.24 15.82 37.05
N ASN A 29 -24.10 16.97 37.67
CA ASN A 29 -22.86 17.68 37.80
C ASN A 29 -21.94 16.93 38.74
N THR A 30 -20.95 16.24 38.21
CA THR A 30 -19.75 15.90 38.98
C THR A 30 -18.53 16.15 38.07
N PRO A 31 -17.66 17.08 38.38
CA PRO A 31 -16.40 17.22 37.66
C PRO A 31 -15.45 16.12 38.17
N VAL A 32 -15.49 14.96 37.57
CA VAL A 32 -14.37 14.03 37.68
C VAL A 32 -13.27 14.56 36.79
N ALA A 33 -12.38 15.30 37.40
CA ALA A 33 -11.07 15.57 36.82
C ALA A 33 -10.37 14.21 36.63
N ARG A 34 -10.64 13.53 35.49
CA ARG A 34 -9.75 12.49 35.01
C ARG A 34 -8.48 13.20 34.53
N THR A 35 -7.48 13.15 35.38
CA THR A 35 -6.10 13.34 34.97
C THR A 35 -5.85 12.25 33.93
N ILE A 36 -6.03 12.59 32.65
CA ILE A 36 -5.53 11.78 31.55
C ILE A 36 -4.02 11.96 31.64
N SER A 37 -3.37 11.01 32.30
CA SER A 37 -1.93 10.83 32.16
C SER A 37 -1.71 10.59 30.69
N THR A 38 -1.25 11.61 29.99
CA THR A 38 -0.65 11.46 28.65
C THR A 38 0.45 10.43 28.79
N PRO A 39 0.39 9.30 28.10
CA PRO A 39 1.56 8.44 27.99
C PRO A 39 2.62 9.27 27.30
N ASP A 40 3.73 9.40 28.03
CA ASP A 40 5.05 9.77 27.65
C ASP A 40 5.27 10.09 26.17
N GLY A 41 5.92 11.25 25.93
CA GLY A 41 6.25 11.81 24.63
C GLY A 41 7.03 10.88 23.71
N GLY A 42 6.35 9.89 23.15
CA GLY A 42 6.74 9.29 21.91
C GLY A 42 6.62 10.36 20.84
N GLN A 43 7.75 10.98 20.44
CA GLN A 43 7.81 11.75 19.21
C GLN A 43 7.10 10.91 18.13
N ASP A 44 6.03 11.43 17.53
CA ASP A 44 5.42 10.87 16.34
C ASP A 44 6.47 10.76 15.24
N LYS A 45 7.25 9.67 15.26
CA LYS A 45 8.19 9.37 14.17
C LYS A 45 7.33 9.16 12.94
N LYS A 46 7.39 10.12 12.02
CA LYS A 46 6.74 10.01 10.73
C LYS A 46 7.06 8.64 10.14
N SER A 47 6.07 7.95 9.59
CA SER A 47 6.29 6.65 8.92
C SER A 47 7.40 6.77 7.87
N LEU A 48 8.06 5.66 7.56
CA LEU A 48 9.05 5.63 6.47
C LEU A 48 8.42 6.14 5.17
N TYR A 49 7.16 5.78 4.90
CA TYR A 49 6.38 6.29 3.77
C TYR A 49 6.38 7.82 3.68
N THR A 50 6.08 8.49 4.80
CA THR A 50 6.08 9.96 4.85
C THR A 50 7.48 10.55 4.67
N ARG A 51 8.50 9.90 5.23
CA ARG A 51 9.90 10.33 5.14
C ARG A 51 10.48 10.12 3.74
N LEU A 52 10.01 9.09 3.02
CA LEU A 52 10.36 8.85 1.61
C LEU A 52 9.70 9.83 0.64
N GLY A 53 8.73 10.64 1.10
CA GLY A 53 8.01 11.60 0.26
C GLY A 53 6.68 11.08 -0.30
N GLY A 54 6.17 9.97 0.22
CA GLY A 54 4.88 9.42 -0.15
C GLY A 54 4.85 8.61 -1.43
N TYR A 55 3.64 8.36 -1.93
CA TYR A 55 3.39 7.45 -3.05
C TYR A 55 4.14 7.82 -4.33
N ASP A 56 4.10 9.09 -4.72
CA ASP A 56 4.70 9.54 -5.98
C ASP A 56 6.24 9.43 -5.95
N ALA A 57 6.85 9.71 -4.80
CA ALA A 57 8.29 9.58 -4.65
C ALA A 57 8.73 8.10 -4.71
N ILE A 58 7.98 7.21 -4.06
CA ILE A 58 8.21 5.75 -4.15
C ILE A 58 8.00 5.26 -5.59
N ALA A 59 6.98 5.78 -6.30
CA ALA A 59 6.73 5.43 -7.69
C ALA A 59 7.91 5.77 -8.61
N LEU A 60 8.55 6.92 -8.44
CA LEU A 60 9.75 7.29 -9.21
C LEU A 60 10.90 6.30 -9.00
N VAL A 61 11.13 5.87 -7.76
CA VAL A 61 12.17 4.87 -7.45
C VAL A 61 11.83 3.53 -8.08
N VAL A 62 10.57 3.07 -7.96
CA VAL A 62 10.11 1.80 -8.54
C VAL A 62 10.21 1.80 -10.06
N ASP A 63 9.83 2.90 -10.71
CA ASP A 63 9.94 3.03 -12.16
C ASP A 63 11.39 2.94 -12.66
N ASP A 64 12.32 3.61 -11.98
CA ASP A 64 13.74 3.53 -12.33
C ASP A 64 14.31 2.13 -12.05
N PHE A 65 13.96 1.54 -10.94
CA PHE A 65 14.36 0.18 -10.57
C PHE A 65 13.91 -0.85 -11.62
N ILE A 66 12.63 -0.85 -11.99
CA ILE A 66 12.10 -1.77 -13.01
C ILE A 66 12.78 -1.52 -14.36
N LYS A 67 12.98 -0.26 -14.73
CA LYS A 67 13.68 0.08 -15.98
C LYS A 67 15.08 -0.51 -16.00
N ARG A 68 15.84 -0.40 -14.91
CA ARG A 68 17.17 -0.98 -14.78
C ARG A 68 17.18 -2.50 -14.95
N LEU A 69 16.27 -3.18 -14.25
CA LEU A 69 16.11 -4.62 -14.40
C LEU A 69 15.76 -5.02 -15.85
N ALA A 70 14.82 -4.33 -16.48
CA ALA A 70 14.37 -4.64 -17.83
C ALA A 70 15.43 -4.36 -18.92
N THR A 71 16.40 -3.48 -18.63
CA THR A 71 17.48 -3.15 -19.57
C THR A 71 18.80 -3.90 -19.34
N ASP A 72 18.91 -4.58 -18.20
CA ASP A 72 20.07 -5.43 -17.91
C ASP A 72 19.86 -6.83 -18.52
N LYS A 73 20.77 -7.24 -19.41
CA LYS A 73 20.73 -8.55 -20.10
C LYS A 73 20.64 -9.74 -19.13
N ARG A 74 21.16 -9.60 -17.91
CA ARG A 74 21.08 -10.62 -16.87
C ARG A 74 19.66 -11.01 -16.54
N PHE A 75 18.74 -10.04 -16.56
CA PHE A 75 17.33 -10.20 -16.20
C PHE A 75 16.42 -10.42 -17.40
N GLU A 76 16.90 -10.34 -18.64
CA GLU A 76 16.10 -10.48 -19.87
C GLU A 76 15.21 -11.73 -19.84
N LYS A 77 15.76 -12.86 -19.39
CA LYS A 77 15.02 -14.14 -19.28
C LYS A 77 13.78 -14.07 -18.38
N PHE A 78 13.77 -13.18 -17.38
CA PHE A 78 12.67 -13.02 -16.43
C PHE A 78 11.55 -12.12 -16.97
N PHE A 79 11.85 -11.30 -17.97
CA PHE A 79 10.91 -10.36 -18.60
C PHE A 79 10.42 -10.82 -19.98
N THR A 80 10.99 -11.90 -20.50
CA THR A 80 10.61 -12.44 -21.81
C THR A 80 9.13 -12.81 -21.81
N GLY A 81 8.38 -12.31 -22.81
CA GLY A 81 6.94 -12.56 -22.96
C GLY A 81 6.03 -11.70 -22.10
N PHE A 82 6.56 -10.73 -21.35
CA PHE A 82 5.71 -9.80 -20.62
C PHE A 82 4.98 -8.86 -21.59
N SER A 83 3.65 -8.91 -21.56
CA SER A 83 2.81 -7.89 -22.21
C SER A 83 2.89 -6.56 -21.45
N GLU A 84 2.46 -5.47 -22.07
CA GLU A 84 2.33 -4.17 -21.39
C GLU A 84 1.50 -4.26 -20.11
N ASP A 85 0.41 -5.03 -20.13
CA ASP A 85 -0.42 -5.20 -18.94
C ASP A 85 0.30 -5.99 -17.84
N SER A 86 1.15 -6.94 -18.19
CA SER A 86 1.99 -7.66 -17.22
C SER A 86 3.01 -6.73 -16.59
N GLN A 87 3.60 -5.84 -17.38
CA GLN A 87 4.54 -4.81 -16.90
C GLN A 87 3.85 -3.82 -15.96
N LYS A 88 2.66 -3.33 -16.33
CA LYS A 88 1.85 -2.43 -15.48
C LYS A 88 1.49 -3.10 -14.15
N ARG A 89 1.07 -4.37 -14.16
CA ARG A 89 0.76 -5.12 -12.95
C ARG A 89 2.00 -5.33 -12.07
N LEU A 90 3.13 -5.70 -12.65
CA LEU A 90 4.39 -5.85 -11.92
C LEU A 90 4.75 -4.54 -11.22
N ARG A 91 4.72 -3.43 -11.97
CA ARG A 91 4.96 -2.09 -11.43
C ARG A 91 4.06 -1.80 -10.24
N GLN A 92 2.76 -2.01 -10.39
CA GLN A 92 1.78 -1.72 -9.34
C GLN A 92 2.04 -2.59 -8.10
N HIS A 93 2.32 -3.88 -8.27
CA HIS A 93 2.59 -4.76 -7.14
C HIS A 93 3.86 -4.36 -6.37
N ILE A 94 4.96 -4.00 -7.04
CA ILE A 94 6.17 -3.55 -6.37
C ILE A 94 5.91 -2.23 -5.63
N LEU A 95 5.19 -1.30 -6.26
CA LEU A 95 4.85 -0.02 -5.66
C LEU A 95 3.98 -0.18 -4.42
N ASP A 96 2.92 -1.00 -4.49
CA ASP A 96 2.05 -1.27 -3.35
C ASP A 96 2.80 -1.98 -2.21
N GLN A 97 3.70 -2.89 -2.55
CA GLN A 97 4.52 -3.60 -1.57
C GLN A 97 5.46 -2.64 -0.81
N PHE A 98 6.17 -1.77 -1.53
CA PHE A 98 7.07 -0.79 -0.91
C PHE A 98 6.29 0.25 -0.10
N CYS A 99 5.17 0.75 -0.64
CA CYS A 99 4.29 1.67 0.07
C CYS A 99 3.76 1.05 1.37
N ALA A 100 3.23 -0.16 1.33
CA ALA A 100 2.72 -0.86 2.51
C ALA A 100 3.85 -1.14 3.53
N ALA A 101 4.99 -1.63 3.07
CA ALA A 101 6.16 -1.91 3.93
C ALA A 101 6.71 -0.66 4.61
N ALA A 102 6.59 0.50 3.97
CA ALA A 102 6.98 1.79 4.52
C ALA A 102 5.93 2.40 5.48
N GLY A 103 4.81 1.72 5.74
CA GLY A 103 3.73 2.22 6.58
C GLY A 103 2.84 3.26 5.88
N GLY A 104 2.72 3.16 4.55
CA GLY A 104 1.79 3.93 3.74
C GLY A 104 0.40 3.30 3.68
N PRO A 105 -0.57 3.97 3.02
CA PRO A 105 -1.97 3.54 2.98
C PRO A 105 -2.26 2.45 1.95
N CYS A 106 -1.24 1.91 1.27
CA CYS A 106 -1.41 0.92 0.22
C CYS A 106 -1.68 -0.48 0.80
N VAL A 107 -2.34 -1.30 0.00
CA VAL A 107 -2.56 -2.72 0.30
C VAL A 107 -1.89 -3.55 -0.80
N TYR A 108 -0.93 -4.38 -0.43
CA TYR A 108 -0.33 -5.30 -1.37
C TYR A 108 -1.31 -6.44 -1.68
N THR A 109 -1.74 -6.53 -2.93
CA THR A 109 -2.68 -7.56 -3.41
C THR A 109 -2.02 -8.60 -4.32
N GLY A 110 -0.70 -8.54 -4.45
CA GLY A 110 0.08 -9.50 -5.23
C GLY A 110 0.20 -10.86 -4.54
N ARG A 111 0.79 -11.83 -5.26
CA ARG A 111 1.12 -13.14 -4.70
C ARG A 111 2.30 -13.02 -3.73
N GLU A 112 2.42 -13.97 -2.81
CA GLU A 112 3.59 -14.11 -1.96
C GLU A 112 4.89 -14.24 -2.77
N MET A 113 6.00 -13.73 -2.26
CA MET A 113 7.28 -13.71 -2.96
C MET A 113 7.72 -15.11 -3.40
N ARG A 114 7.61 -16.10 -2.54
CA ARG A 114 7.93 -17.50 -2.87
C ARG A 114 7.12 -18.01 -4.06
N THR A 115 5.80 -17.74 -4.07
CA THR A 115 4.92 -18.15 -5.16
C THR A 115 5.23 -17.43 -6.46
N SER A 116 5.56 -16.14 -6.38
CA SER A 116 5.83 -15.29 -7.55
C SER A 116 7.18 -15.63 -8.21
N HIS A 117 8.17 -16.11 -7.45
CA HIS A 117 9.52 -16.35 -7.93
C HIS A 117 9.85 -17.83 -8.11
N LYS A 118 8.97 -18.74 -7.66
CA LYS A 118 9.17 -20.18 -7.78
C LYS A 118 9.38 -20.62 -9.23
N GLY A 119 10.45 -21.32 -9.48
CA GLY A 119 10.79 -21.89 -10.79
C GLY A 119 11.52 -20.91 -11.71
N LEU A 120 11.78 -19.68 -11.27
CA LEU A 120 12.56 -18.72 -12.06
C LEU A 120 14.07 -19.03 -12.00
N GLY A 121 14.52 -19.80 -11.04
CA GLY A 121 15.94 -20.16 -10.86
C GLY A 121 16.81 -18.98 -10.51
N ILE A 122 16.27 -18.03 -9.75
CA ILE A 122 17.00 -16.84 -9.30
C ILE A 122 18.14 -17.26 -8.39
N THR A 123 19.35 -16.82 -8.74
CA THR A 123 20.58 -17.09 -8.00
C THR A 123 20.90 -15.97 -7.02
N GLU A 124 21.83 -16.25 -6.07
CA GLU A 124 22.42 -15.20 -5.21
C GLU A 124 23.00 -14.04 -6.03
N ALA A 125 23.69 -14.35 -7.13
CA ALA A 125 24.27 -13.32 -8.01
C ALA A 125 23.21 -12.48 -8.73
N ASP A 126 22.04 -13.05 -9.07
CA ASP A 126 20.91 -12.29 -9.62
C ASP A 126 20.29 -11.37 -8.57
N TRP A 127 20.16 -11.88 -7.32
CA TRP A 127 19.71 -11.09 -6.19
C TRP A 127 20.62 -9.88 -5.93
N ASP A 128 21.93 -10.11 -5.85
CA ASP A 128 22.90 -9.04 -5.57
C ASP A 128 22.89 -7.96 -6.67
N ALA A 129 22.75 -8.37 -7.93
CA ALA A 129 22.61 -7.45 -9.05
C ALA A 129 21.30 -6.63 -8.97
N ALA A 130 20.18 -7.28 -8.62
CA ALA A 130 18.90 -6.59 -8.44
C ALA A 130 18.96 -5.62 -7.25
N ALA A 131 19.55 -6.01 -6.14
CA ALA A 131 19.75 -5.16 -4.97
C ALA A 131 20.60 -3.92 -5.32
N LYS A 132 21.66 -4.09 -6.11
CA LYS A 132 22.46 -2.98 -6.62
C LYS A 132 21.63 -2.01 -7.46
N HIS A 133 20.81 -2.50 -8.37
CA HIS A 133 19.91 -1.64 -9.17
C HIS A 133 18.91 -0.86 -8.31
N LEU A 134 18.40 -1.46 -7.23
CA LEU A 134 17.54 -0.75 -6.29
C LEU A 134 18.29 0.36 -5.54
N VAL A 135 19.51 0.07 -5.05
CA VAL A 135 20.36 1.08 -4.40
C VAL A 135 20.63 2.25 -5.34
N GLU A 136 21.02 1.97 -6.60
CA GLU A 136 21.26 3.00 -7.61
C GLU A 136 20.01 3.83 -7.93
N ALA A 137 18.82 3.24 -7.91
CA ALA A 137 17.56 3.97 -8.08
C ALA A 137 17.30 4.90 -6.87
N LEU A 138 17.50 4.41 -5.65
CA LEU A 138 17.37 5.21 -4.42
C LEU A 138 18.36 6.39 -4.40
N ASP A 139 19.60 6.15 -4.80
CA ASP A 139 20.65 7.18 -4.87
C ASP A 139 20.33 8.25 -5.93
N LYS A 140 19.82 7.85 -7.09
CA LYS A 140 19.41 8.77 -8.16
C LYS A 140 18.37 9.77 -7.66
N TYR A 141 17.42 9.34 -6.84
CA TYR A 141 16.40 10.22 -6.27
C TYR A 141 16.81 10.81 -4.93
N LYS A 142 18.08 10.68 -4.56
CA LYS A 142 18.68 11.29 -3.34
C LYS A 142 17.93 10.89 -2.06
N VAL A 143 17.45 9.64 -2.00
CA VAL A 143 16.85 9.12 -0.77
C VAL A 143 17.91 9.12 0.34
N PRO A 144 17.64 9.76 1.51
CA PRO A 144 18.61 9.82 2.59
C PRO A 144 19.01 8.42 3.07
N GLU A 145 20.22 8.29 3.59
CA GLU A 145 20.81 7.00 3.94
C GLU A 145 20.00 6.21 4.96
N ALA A 146 19.41 6.91 5.94
CA ALA A 146 18.59 6.28 6.97
C ALA A 146 17.32 5.62 6.37
N GLU A 147 16.60 6.33 5.50
CA GLU A 147 15.40 5.84 4.81
C GLU A 147 15.74 4.72 3.83
N LYS A 148 16.86 4.86 3.13
CA LYS A 148 17.38 3.83 2.21
C LYS A 148 17.66 2.54 2.96
N ASN A 149 18.38 2.60 4.06
CA ASN A 149 18.71 1.42 4.87
C ASN A 149 17.47 0.76 5.46
N GLU A 150 16.48 1.54 5.89
CA GLU A 150 15.22 1.02 6.43
C GLU A 150 14.40 0.27 5.36
N LEU A 151 14.32 0.81 4.13
CA LEU A 151 13.67 0.13 3.01
C LEU A 151 14.43 -1.13 2.58
N LEU A 152 15.76 -1.06 2.48
CA LEU A 152 16.60 -2.20 2.12
C LEU A 152 16.53 -3.32 3.17
N ALA A 153 16.40 -2.99 4.45
CA ALA A 153 16.20 -3.98 5.50
C ALA A 153 14.93 -4.81 5.27
N PHE A 154 13.82 -4.15 4.87
CA PHE A 154 12.60 -4.88 4.45
C PHE A 154 12.88 -5.78 3.24
N VAL A 155 13.52 -5.26 2.19
CA VAL A 155 13.81 -6.02 0.97
C VAL A 155 14.64 -7.28 1.29
N VAL A 156 15.65 -7.18 2.15
CA VAL A 156 16.48 -8.31 2.56
C VAL A 156 15.66 -9.43 3.21
N THR A 157 14.58 -9.11 3.93
CA THR A 157 13.71 -10.15 4.50
C THR A 157 13.06 -11.05 3.45
N GLN A 158 12.92 -10.56 2.22
CA GLN A 158 12.29 -11.28 1.11
C GLN A 158 13.25 -12.25 0.41
N LYS A 159 14.56 -12.09 0.62
CA LYS A 159 15.60 -12.87 -0.08
C LYS A 159 15.36 -14.37 -0.03
N LYS A 160 15.05 -14.90 1.16
CA LYS A 160 14.82 -16.34 1.40
C LYS A 160 13.64 -16.94 0.60
N ASP A 161 12.73 -16.10 0.13
CA ASP A 161 11.55 -16.51 -0.63
C ASP A 161 11.72 -16.24 -2.14
N ILE A 162 12.81 -15.57 -2.54
CA ILE A 162 13.10 -15.16 -3.92
C ILE A 162 14.27 -15.97 -4.49
N VAL A 163 15.33 -16.16 -3.73
CA VAL A 163 16.52 -16.91 -4.18
C VAL A 163 16.27 -18.40 -4.09
N GLU A 164 16.54 -19.12 -5.18
CA GLU A 164 16.35 -20.57 -5.28
C GLU A 164 17.69 -21.34 -5.34
N LYS A 165 18.81 -20.68 -5.69
CA LYS A 165 20.13 -21.32 -5.91
C LYS A 165 21.27 -20.48 -5.36
#